data_0e76f77e69f6bebf95bcf75f5e1eaa17
#
_entry.id   0e76f77e69f6bebf95bcf75f5e1eaa17
#
_cell.length_a   1.000
_cell.length_b   1.000
_cell.length_c   1.000
_cell.angle_alpha   90.00
_cell.angle_beta   90.00
_cell.angle_gamma   90.00
#
_symmetry.space_group_name_H-M   'P 1'
#
loop_
_entity.id
_entity.type
_entity.pdbx_description
1 polymer ?
#
loop_
_entity_poly.entity_id
_entity_poly.type
_entity_poly.pdbx_seq_one_letter_code
_entity_poly.pdbx_strand_id
1 'polypeptide(L)'
;ITSFSPTHVEFNTTTMNQALAYISTIYARGLTNISGAFDVAVPQFSAANDSTANIIIFLTDGQPTAGITNIATLIQHIDQLIDQTETNILLFSFGIGLDVNQQLLAQISNNNSGFASFLLNDELEEVLTTFYQQIRNPVLLNTSISFNPQYLNQIYPDPLPNLYKGQQMIVSGRYSTPGNVNVTLSGTAFGQNVQYEYPVALVDSNVVSYSFLTKVWAKQKIEYLLVQYYLLNPSTPQAQQIRQQIIDLSIAFGVISPFTSFGNPTTIEEEEIEGN
;
A
#
# COMPACT_ATOMS: atom_id res chain seq x y z
N ILE A 1 9.56 -18.86 -17.18
CA ILE A 1 8.80 -17.62 -17.33
C ILE A 1 8.44 -17.45 -18.78
N THR A 2 7.20 -17.07 -19.05
CA THR A 2 6.70 -16.71 -20.38
C THR A 2 6.23 -15.27 -20.35
N SER A 3 6.47 -14.51 -21.43
CA SER A 3 5.98 -13.15 -21.58
C SER A 3 5.07 -13.02 -22.82
N PHE A 4 4.10 -12.13 -22.75
CA PHE A 4 3.25 -11.77 -23.90
C PHE A 4 4.06 -11.08 -24.99
N SER A 5 4.95 -10.17 -24.59
CA SER A 5 5.85 -9.45 -25.48
C SER A 5 7.21 -9.23 -24.79
N PRO A 6 8.32 -9.17 -25.52
CA PRO A 6 9.63 -8.83 -24.98
C PRO A 6 9.79 -7.33 -24.67
N THR A 7 8.90 -6.48 -25.16
CA THR A 7 8.90 -5.02 -24.96
C THR A 7 7.46 -4.52 -24.76
N HIS A 8 7.32 -3.29 -24.26
CA HIS A 8 6.03 -2.63 -24.18
C HIS A 8 5.39 -2.52 -25.58
N VAL A 9 4.10 -2.75 -25.64
CA VAL A 9 3.30 -2.62 -26.84
C VAL A 9 2.23 -1.54 -26.65
N GLU A 10 1.91 -0.82 -27.72
CA GLU A 10 0.84 0.17 -27.70
C GLU A 10 -0.51 -0.53 -27.43
N PHE A 11 -1.32 0.05 -26.55
CA PHE A 11 -2.66 -0.44 -26.26
C PHE A 11 -3.63 0.00 -27.35
N ASN A 12 -4.07 -0.96 -28.17
CA ASN A 12 -5.10 -0.79 -29.19
C ASN A 12 -5.93 -2.08 -29.32
N THR A 13 -6.98 -2.07 -30.14
CA THR A 13 -7.87 -3.23 -30.31
C THR A 13 -7.13 -4.50 -30.74
N THR A 14 -6.12 -4.38 -31.61
CA THR A 14 -5.34 -5.53 -32.10
C THR A 14 -4.51 -6.14 -30.98
N THR A 15 -3.70 -5.33 -30.27
CA THR A 15 -2.84 -5.79 -29.18
C THR A 15 -3.66 -6.27 -27.99
N MET A 16 -4.82 -5.67 -27.71
CA MET A 16 -5.76 -6.16 -26.70
C MET A 16 -6.25 -7.58 -27.03
N ASN A 17 -6.70 -7.84 -28.26
CA ASN A 17 -7.15 -9.16 -28.65
C ASN A 17 -6.02 -10.20 -28.61
N GLN A 18 -4.80 -9.82 -28.98
CA GLN A 18 -3.62 -10.68 -28.87
C GLN A 18 -3.30 -11.00 -27.40
N ALA A 19 -3.39 -10.01 -26.50
CA ALA A 19 -3.17 -10.22 -25.07
C ALA A 19 -4.22 -11.15 -24.46
N LEU A 20 -5.51 -10.97 -24.82
CA LEU A 20 -6.59 -11.87 -24.38
C LEU A 20 -6.39 -13.30 -24.88
N ALA A 21 -5.99 -13.47 -26.13
CA ALA A 21 -5.64 -14.78 -26.67
C ALA A 21 -4.45 -15.41 -25.92
N TYR A 22 -3.40 -14.62 -25.60
CA TYR A 22 -2.27 -15.10 -24.81
C TYR A 22 -2.70 -15.51 -23.40
N ILE A 23 -3.47 -14.68 -22.70
CA ILE A 23 -3.98 -14.98 -21.36
C ILE A 23 -4.76 -16.29 -21.35
N SER A 24 -5.57 -16.58 -22.37
CA SER A 24 -6.33 -17.82 -22.46
C SER A 24 -5.46 -19.08 -22.60
N THR A 25 -4.18 -18.93 -22.89
CA THR A 25 -3.20 -20.05 -22.95
C THR A 25 -2.47 -20.27 -21.64
N ILE A 26 -2.64 -19.41 -20.64
CA ILE A 26 -1.96 -19.51 -19.36
C ILE A 26 -2.69 -20.53 -18.49
N TYR A 27 -1.96 -21.54 -18.03
CA TYR A 27 -2.44 -22.56 -17.11
C TYR A 27 -1.58 -22.57 -15.85
N ALA A 28 -2.21 -22.76 -14.69
CA ALA A 28 -1.53 -22.96 -13.44
C ALA A 28 -0.68 -24.23 -13.51
N ARG A 29 0.66 -24.08 -13.53
CA ARG A 29 1.61 -25.21 -13.58
C ARG A 29 2.99 -24.78 -13.10
N GLY A 30 3.74 -25.76 -12.57
CA GLY A 30 5.12 -25.56 -12.14
C GLY A 30 5.23 -24.89 -10.78
N LEU A 31 6.27 -24.10 -10.59
CA LEU A 31 6.66 -23.46 -9.34
C LEU A 31 6.50 -21.94 -9.44
N THR A 32 6.36 -21.27 -8.31
CA THR A 32 6.27 -19.81 -8.23
C THR A 32 7.66 -19.18 -8.26
N ASN A 33 8.06 -18.65 -9.42
CA ASN A 33 9.37 -18.00 -9.63
C ASN A 33 9.21 -16.48 -9.73
N ILE A 34 9.17 -15.82 -8.57
CA ILE A 34 8.99 -14.37 -8.48
C ILE A 34 10.20 -13.62 -9.06
N SER A 35 11.44 -14.00 -8.68
CA SER A 35 12.66 -13.36 -9.22
C SER A 35 12.69 -13.39 -10.74
N GLY A 36 12.43 -14.55 -11.35
CA GLY A 36 12.41 -14.66 -12.81
C GLY A 36 11.31 -13.84 -13.48
N ALA A 37 10.17 -13.56 -12.80
CA ALA A 37 9.15 -12.66 -13.34
C ALA A 37 9.66 -11.21 -13.39
N PHE A 38 10.33 -10.75 -12.35
CA PHE A 38 10.92 -9.41 -12.30
C PHE A 38 12.12 -9.28 -13.26
N ASP A 39 12.95 -10.32 -13.41
CA ASP A 39 14.06 -10.36 -14.38
C ASP A 39 13.59 -10.11 -15.83
N VAL A 40 12.35 -10.49 -16.16
CA VAL A 40 11.76 -10.27 -17.48
C VAL A 40 11.01 -8.96 -17.56
N ALA A 41 10.31 -8.55 -16.49
CA ALA A 41 9.44 -7.38 -16.52
C ALA A 41 10.20 -6.06 -16.40
N VAL A 42 11.13 -5.96 -15.45
CA VAL A 42 11.81 -4.69 -15.12
C VAL A 42 12.64 -4.14 -16.28
N PRO A 43 13.43 -4.94 -17.04
CA PRO A 43 14.21 -4.41 -18.17
C PRO A 43 13.37 -3.81 -19.30
N GLN A 44 12.07 -4.06 -19.34
CA GLN A 44 11.18 -3.45 -20.35
C GLN A 44 11.00 -1.94 -20.16
N PHE A 45 11.31 -1.42 -18.98
CA PHE A 45 11.20 0.02 -18.67
C PHE A 45 12.45 0.84 -19.03
N SER A 46 13.50 0.25 -19.56
CA SER A 46 14.78 0.93 -19.86
C SER A 46 14.67 2.09 -20.87
N ALA A 47 13.59 2.17 -21.64
CA ALA A 47 13.32 3.24 -22.61
C ALA A 47 12.23 4.23 -22.13
N ALA A 48 11.79 4.13 -20.89
CA ALA A 48 10.75 5.00 -20.35
C ALA A 48 11.25 6.46 -20.22
N ASN A 49 10.34 7.41 -20.35
CA ASN A 49 10.63 8.84 -20.21
C ASN A 49 9.92 9.41 -18.97
N ASP A 50 10.41 10.53 -18.46
CA ASP A 50 9.89 11.17 -17.24
C ASP A 50 8.46 11.71 -17.37
N SER A 51 7.88 11.71 -18.57
CA SER A 51 6.51 12.17 -18.81
C SER A 51 5.47 11.07 -18.67
N THR A 52 5.89 9.82 -18.44
CA THR A 52 5.02 8.64 -18.29
C THR A 52 5.10 8.06 -16.89
N ALA A 53 3.98 7.58 -16.38
CA ALA A 53 3.99 6.76 -15.17
C ALA A 53 4.36 5.32 -15.52
N ASN A 54 5.49 4.85 -14.99
CA ASN A 54 5.96 3.47 -15.17
C ASN A 54 5.40 2.63 -14.04
N ILE A 55 4.56 1.65 -14.34
CA ILE A 55 3.81 0.91 -13.34
C ILE A 55 3.98 -0.59 -13.56
N ILE A 56 4.35 -1.30 -12.50
CA ILE A 56 4.26 -2.77 -12.40
C ILE A 56 3.07 -3.11 -11.51
N ILE A 57 2.16 -3.94 -12.01
CA ILE A 57 1.10 -4.58 -11.24
C ILE A 57 1.48 -6.04 -11.07
N PHE A 58 1.82 -6.43 -9.85
CA PHE A 58 2.25 -7.77 -9.50
C PHE A 58 1.15 -8.51 -8.74
N LEU A 59 0.76 -9.70 -9.24
CA LEU A 59 -0.25 -10.54 -8.61
C LEU A 59 0.37 -11.89 -8.28
N THR A 60 0.12 -12.40 -7.07
CA THR A 60 0.53 -13.73 -6.64
C THR A 60 -0.43 -14.30 -5.60
N ASP A 61 -0.59 -15.61 -5.61
CA ASP A 61 -1.38 -16.38 -4.64
C ASP A 61 -0.51 -17.21 -3.68
N GLY A 62 0.82 -17.12 -3.80
CA GLY A 62 1.70 -17.97 -3.00
C GLY A 62 3.07 -17.40 -2.68
N GLN A 63 3.86 -18.30 -2.07
CA GLN A 63 5.25 -18.07 -1.70
C GLN A 63 6.19 -18.31 -2.89
N PRO A 64 7.38 -17.68 -2.94
CA PRO A 64 8.39 -18.04 -3.91
C PRO A 64 8.90 -19.47 -3.66
N THR A 65 8.73 -20.35 -4.65
CA THR A 65 9.14 -21.77 -4.57
C THR A 65 10.19 -22.14 -5.60
N ALA A 66 10.56 -21.21 -6.50
CA ALA A 66 11.63 -21.36 -7.48
C ALA A 66 12.39 -20.04 -7.66
N GLY A 67 13.56 -20.09 -8.29
CA GLY A 67 14.46 -18.96 -8.41
C GLY A 67 15.02 -18.55 -7.03
N ILE A 68 15.01 -17.27 -6.72
CA ILE A 68 15.41 -16.78 -5.40
C ILE A 68 14.25 -16.98 -4.42
N THR A 69 14.37 -17.90 -3.50
CA THR A 69 13.33 -18.24 -2.51
C THR A 69 13.57 -17.61 -1.13
N ASN A 70 14.80 -17.19 -0.83
CA ASN A 70 15.07 -16.42 0.38
C ASN A 70 14.51 -15.02 0.24
N ILE A 71 13.60 -14.64 1.15
CA ILE A 71 12.81 -13.41 1.06
C ILE A 71 13.70 -12.16 1.07
N ALA A 72 14.69 -12.08 1.97
CA ALA A 72 15.56 -10.90 2.06
C ALA A 72 16.41 -10.73 0.78
N THR A 73 16.94 -11.83 0.25
CA THR A 73 17.71 -11.82 -1.00
C THR A 73 16.83 -11.48 -2.20
N LEU A 74 15.56 -11.95 -2.20
CA LEU A 74 14.60 -11.66 -3.27
C LEU A 74 14.24 -10.17 -3.30
N ILE A 75 13.97 -9.57 -2.15
CA ILE A 75 13.68 -8.14 -2.03
C ILE A 75 14.88 -7.33 -2.55
N GLN A 76 16.08 -7.63 -2.05
CA GLN A 76 17.30 -6.95 -2.49
C GLN A 76 17.52 -7.05 -4.00
N HIS A 77 17.25 -8.23 -4.58
CA HIS A 77 17.37 -8.46 -6.02
C HIS A 77 16.37 -7.59 -6.82
N ILE A 78 15.10 -7.55 -6.40
CA ILE A 78 14.07 -6.74 -7.07
C ILE A 78 14.41 -5.26 -6.99
N ASP A 79 14.79 -4.77 -5.81
CA ASP A 79 15.16 -3.36 -5.60
C ASP A 79 16.37 -2.99 -6.49
N GLN A 80 17.40 -3.83 -6.53
CA GLN A 80 18.57 -3.60 -7.39
C GLN A 80 18.22 -3.60 -8.89
N LEU A 81 17.31 -4.48 -9.33
CA LEU A 81 16.84 -4.47 -10.72
C LEU A 81 16.14 -3.16 -11.08
N ILE A 82 15.27 -2.68 -10.20
CA ILE A 82 14.52 -1.44 -10.43
C ILE A 82 15.46 -0.23 -10.42
N ASP A 83 16.38 -0.16 -9.46
CA ASP A 83 17.38 0.92 -9.35
C ASP A 83 18.27 1.03 -10.61
N GLN A 84 18.58 -0.12 -11.25
CA GLN A 84 19.40 -0.15 -12.47
C GLN A 84 18.69 0.41 -13.70
N THR A 85 17.37 0.57 -13.68
CA THR A 85 16.64 1.12 -14.84
C THR A 85 16.77 2.63 -14.98
N GLU A 86 17.24 3.35 -13.97
CA GLU A 86 17.28 4.81 -13.90
C GLU A 86 15.91 5.48 -14.15
N THR A 87 14.83 4.70 -14.02
CA THR A 87 13.44 5.16 -14.19
C THR A 87 12.65 4.98 -12.90
N ASN A 88 11.73 5.90 -12.63
CA ASN A 88 10.83 5.76 -11.48
C ASN A 88 9.73 4.74 -11.80
N ILE A 89 9.84 3.53 -11.24
CA ILE A 89 8.85 2.46 -11.39
C ILE A 89 8.01 2.35 -10.12
N LEU A 90 6.70 2.49 -10.26
CA LEU A 90 5.73 2.28 -9.18
C LEU A 90 5.32 0.80 -9.15
N LEU A 91 5.54 0.11 -8.02
CA LEU A 91 5.22 -1.30 -7.88
C LEU A 91 4.01 -1.52 -6.98
N PHE A 92 2.91 -1.99 -7.55
CA PHE A 92 1.70 -2.36 -6.83
C PHE A 92 1.56 -3.88 -6.77
N SER A 93 1.43 -4.44 -5.56
CA SER A 93 1.33 -5.88 -5.35
C SER A 93 -0.06 -6.27 -4.84
N PHE A 94 -0.62 -7.33 -5.41
CA PHE A 94 -1.87 -7.93 -4.97
C PHE A 94 -1.63 -9.38 -4.56
N GLY A 95 -1.78 -9.64 -3.26
CA GLY A 95 -1.71 -10.98 -2.69
C GLY A 95 -3.10 -11.58 -2.61
N ILE A 96 -3.31 -12.76 -3.22
CA ILE A 96 -4.61 -13.40 -3.35
C ILE A 96 -4.65 -14.64 -2.45
N GLY A 97 -5.62 -14.72 -1.56
CA GLY A 97 -5.75 -15.82 -0.62
C GLY A 97 -4.88 -15.69 0.64
N LEU A 98 -4.75 -16.80 1.38
CA LEU A 98 -4.13 -16.80 2.71
C LEU A 98 -2.64 -17.19 2.72
N ASP A 99 -2.13 -17.78 1.63
CA ASP A 99 -0.79 -18.38 1.57
C ASP A 99 0.29 -17.39 1.07
N VAL A 100 -0.08 -16.15 0.80
CA VAL A 100 0.84 -15.14 0.29
C VAL A 100 1.82 -14.65 1.34
N ASN A 101 3.03 -14.29 0.91
CA ASN A 101 4.01 -13.65 1.76
C ASN A 101 3.71 -12.14 1.85
N GLN A 102 2.92 -11.76 2.86
CA GLN A 102 2.52 -10.37 3.08
C GLN A 102 3.72 -9.45 3.31
N GLN A 103 4.74 -9.94 4.02
CA GLN A 103 5.97 -9.18 4.27
C GLN A 103 6.70 -8.87 2.96
N LEU A 104 6.89 -9.87 2.10
CA LEU A 104 7.54 -9.68 0.79
C LEU A 104 6.81 -8.62 -0.03
N LEU A 105 5.48 -8.79 -0.20
CA LEU A 105 4.70 -7.90 -1.06
C LEU A 105 4.65 -6.47 -0.51
N ALA A 106 4.46 -6.31 0.80
CA ALA A 106 4.48 -4.99 1.43
C ALA A 106 5.84 -4.31 1.23
N GLN A 107 6.93 -5.06 1.37
CA GLN A 107 8.27 -4.50 1.31
C GLN A 107 8.66 -4.06 -0.11
N ILE A 108 8.48 -4.94 -1.12
CA ILE A 108 8.82 -4.58 -2.50
C ILE A 108 7.96 -3.42 -3.03
N SER A 109 6.69 -3.37 -2.64
CA SER A 109 5.81 -2.26 -3.05
C SER A 109 6.17 -0.95 -2.35
N ASN A 110 6.41 -0.98 -1.03
CA ASN A 110 6.78 0.22 -0.27
C ASN A 110 8.13 0.80 -0.72
N ASN A 111 9.12 -0.05 -0.99
CA ASN A 111 10.43 0.41 -1.50
C ASN A 111 10.32 1.10 -2.86
N ASN A 112 9.29 0.74 -3.65
CA ASN A 112 9.10 1.23 -5.01
C ASN A 112 7.83 2.11 -5.14
N SER A 113 7.57 2.94 -4.15
CA SER A 113 6.53 4.00 -4.14
C SER A 113 5.11 3.54 -4.49
N GLY A 114 4.81 2.25 -4.30
CA GLY A 114 3.50 1.66 -4.46
C GLY A 114 2.93 1.18 -3.13
N PHE A 115 1.98 0.26 -3.21
CA PHE A 115 1.41 -0.40 -2.02
C PHE A 115 1.12 -1.87 -2.31
N ALA A 116 0.96 -2.67 -1.24
CA ALA A 116 0.45 -4.03 -1.32
C ALA A 116 -0.99 -4.09 -0.81
N SER A 117 -1.83 -4.88 -1.48
CA SER A 117 -3.20 -5.20 -1.07
C SER A 117 -3.37 -6.71 -0.97
N PHE A 118 -4.12 -7.15 0.05
CA PHE A 118 -4.34 -8.58 0.31
C PHE A 118 -5.83 -8.86 0.21
N LEU A 119 -6.20 -9.74 -0.72
CA LEU A 119 -7.56 -9.95 -1.16
C LEU A 119 -7.98 -11.40 -0.99
N LEU A 120 -9.26 -11.62 -0.74
CA LEU A 120 -9.88 -12.91 -0.92
C LEU A 120 -10.29 -13.09 -2.39
N ASN A 121 -10.43 -14.33 -2.84
CA ASN A 121 -10.59 -14.67 -4.28
C ASN A 121 -11.79 -13.99 -4.97
N ASP A 122 -12.84 -13.69 -4.24
CA ASP A 122 -14.09 -13.10 -4.73
C ASP A 122 -14.06 -11.57 -4.86
N GLU A 123 -13.04 -10.90 -4.31
CA GLU A 123 -12.91 -9.44 -4.36
C GLU A 123 -12.00 -8.95 -5.50
N LEU A 124 -11.26 -9.87 -6.14
CA LEU A 124 -10.15 -9.53 -7.04
C LEU A 124 -10.60 -8.69 -8.25
N GLU A 125 -11.69 -9.06 -8.92
CA GLU A 125 -12.13 -8.39 -10.15
C GLU A 125 -12.54 -6.94 -9.88
N GLU A 126 -13.31 -6.70 -8.83
CA GLU A 126 -13.77 -5.36 -8.44
C GLU A 126 -12.60 -4.48 -8.04
N VAL A 127 -11.70 -5.00 -7.19
CA VAL A 127 -10.55 -4.24 -6.70
C VAL A 127 -9.58 -3.91 -7.83
N LEU A 128 -9.23 -4.86 -8.69
CA LEU A 128 -8.33 -4.61 -9.82
C LEU A 128 -8.93 -3.64 -10.85
N THR A 129 -10.22 -3.76 -11.13
CA THR A 129 -10.91 -2.86 -12.06
C THR A 129 -10.91 -1.43 -11.53
N THR A 130 -11.27 -1.25 -10.25
CA THR A 130 -11.26 0.05 -9.57
C THR A 130 -9.84 0.63 -9.53
N PHE A 131 -8.87 -0.17 -9.12
CA PHE A 131 -7.47 0.24 -9.08
C PHE A 131 -6.96 0.68 -10.45
N TYR A 132 -7.20 -0.10 -11.53
CA TYR A 132 -6.78 0.26 -12.87
C TYR A 132 -7.40 1.58 -13.35
N GLN A 133 -8.68 1.80 -13.07
CA GLN A 133 -9.34 3.07 -13.40
C GLN A 133 -8.71 4.26 -12.69
N GLN A 134 -8.23 4.06 -11.48
CA GLN A 134 -7.57 5.09 -10.68
C GLN A 134 -6.20 5.42 -11.25
N ILE A 135 -5.32 4.43 -11.41
CA ILE A 135 -3.90 4.66 -11.77
C ILE A 135 -3.68 5.15 -13.22
N ARG A 136 -4.61 4.88 -14.13
CA ARG A 136 -4.48 5.27 -15.56
C ARG A 136 -4.43 6.78 -15.81
N ASN A 137 -4.80 7.60 -14.83
CA ASN A 137 -4.83 9.04 -14.95
C ASN A 137 -4.18 9.68 -13.70
N PRO A 138 -2.84 9.72 -13.61
CA PRO A 138 -2.15 10.39 -12.53
C PRO A 138 -2.40 11.91 -12.58
N VAL A 139 -2.71 12.49 -11.43
CA VAL A 139 -2.96 13.93 -11.27
C VAL A 139 -1.83 14.61 -10.53
N LEU A 140 -1.31 13.95 -9.47
CA LEU A 140 -0.21 14.45 -8.68
C LEU A 140 0.64 13.28 -8.18
N LEU A 141 1.88 13.23 -8.60
CA LEU A 141 2.87 12.23 -8.22
C LEU A 141 3.88 12.83 -7.24
N ASN A 142 4.62 11.97 -6.51
CA ASN A 142 5.64 12.39 -5.55
C ASN A 142 5.11 13.43 -4.56
N THR A 143 3.95 13.14 -3.99
CA THR A 143 3.22 14.07 -3.13
C THR A 143 3.94 14.30 -1.81
N SER A 144 3.92 15.54 -1.35
CA SER A 144 4.36 15.94 -0.01
C SER A 144 3.45 17.01 0.57
N ILE A 145 3.37 17.07 1.89
CA ILE A 145 2.58 18.08 2.60
C ILE A 145 3.42 18.75 3.68
N SER A 146 3.27 20.05 3.83
CA SER A 146 3.89 20.83 4.89
C SER A 146 2.91 21.79 5.52
N PHE A 147 3.21 22.21 6.75
CA PHE A 147 2.35 23.06 7.57
C PHE A 147 3.17 24.21 8.13
N ASN A 148 2.69 25.43 7.99
CA ASN A 148 3.37 26.61 8.49
C ASN A 148 2.35 27.52 9.26
N PRO A 149 2.51 27.72 10.59
CA PRO A 149 3.50 27.10 11.49
C PRO A 149 3.32 25.58 11.67
N GLN A 150 4.39 24.92 12.11
CA GLN A 150 4.41 23.47 12.30
C GLN A 150 3.71 23.08 13.63
N TYR A 151 2.39 23.22 13.69
CA TYR A 151 1.57 22.85 14.87
C TYR A 151 1.13 21.39 14.85
N LEU A 152 1.19 20.74 13.67
CA LEU A 152 0.73 19.38 13.48
C LEU A 152 1.87 18.36 13.66
N ASN A 153 1.52 17.20 14.19
CA ASN A 153 2.37 16.03 14.34
C ASN A 153 1.56 14.76 14.09
N GLN A 154 2.25 13.62 14.01
CA GLN A 154 1.62 12.33 13.72
C GLN A 154 0.64 12.41 12.55
N ILE A 155 1.16 12.89 11.42
CA ILE A 155 0.41 13.12 10.18
C ILE A 155 0.41 11.81 9.39
N TYR A 156 -0.77 11.40 8.94
CA TYR A 156 -0.96 10.17 8.17
C TYR A 156 -1.90 10.43 6.99
N PRO A 157 -1.79 9.65 5.90
CA PRO A 157 -0.83 8.58 5.66
C PRO A 157 0.61 9.09 5.52
N ASP A 158 1.58 8.24 5.84
CA ASP A 158 3.01 8.53 5.69
C ASP A 158 3.73 7.28 5.13
N PRO A 159 4.29 7.36 3.90
CA PRO A 159 4.28 8.51 2.99
C PRO A 159 2.89 8.84 2.44
N LEU A 160 2.74 10.07 1.93
CA LEU A 160 1.52 10.45 1.22
C LEU A 160 1.37 9.63 -0.07
N PRO A 161 0.14 9.16 -0.38
CA PRO A 161 -0.10 8.48 -1.64
C PRO A 161 -0.06 9.44 -2.83
N ASN A 162 0.33 8.95 -3.99
CA ASN A 162 0.11 9.65 -5.25
C ASN A 162 -1.40 9.86 -5.47
N LEU A 163 -1.77 10.95 -6.13
CA LEU A 163 -3.17 11.30 -6.38
C LEU A 163 -3.52 11.04 -7.85
N TYR A 164 -4.59 10.29 -8.06
CA TYR A 164 -5.11 9.96 -9.38
C TYR A 164 -6.49 10.56 -9.60
N LYS A 165 -6.90 10.69 -10.85
CA LYS A 165 -8.19 11.32 -11.20
C LYS A 165 -9.37 10.62 -10.51
N GLY A 166 -10.19 11.39 -9.84
CA GLY A 166 -11.37 10.88 -9.11
C GLY A 166 -11.09 10.39 -7.70
N GLN A 167 -9.84 10.43 -7.24
CA GLN A 167 -9.49 10.10 -5.86
C GLN A 167 -9.56 11.31 -4.94
N GLN A 168 -9.80 11.03 -3.65
CA GLN A 168 -9.65 11.98 -2.56
C GLN A 168 -8.43 11.60 -1.72
N MET A 169 -7.62 12.59 -1.39
CA MET A 169 -6.55 12.44 -0.41
C MET A 169 -7.06 12.93 0.95
N ILE A 170 -7.17 12.04 1.90
CA ILE A 170 -7.54 12.37 3.27
C ILE A 170 -6.27 12.33 4.11
N VAL A 171 -5.87 13.47 4.65
CA VAL A 171 -4.72 13.59 5.54
C VAL A 171 -5.22 13.93 6.93
N SER A 172 -4.81 13.17 7.93
CA SER A 172 -5.12 13.42 9.32
C SER A 172 -3.84 13.64 10.13
N GLY A 173 -3.95 14.41 11.19
CA GLY A 173 -2.84 14.71 12.09
C GLY A 173 -3.33 15.15 13.45
N ARG A 174 -2.41 15.26 14.42
CA ARG A 174 -2.71 15.78 15.76
C ARG A 174 -2.06 17.14 15.93
N TYR A 175 -2.70 18.02 16.64
CA TYR A 175 -2.18 19.32 17.07
C TYR A 175 -2.49 19.58 18.54
N SER A 176 -1.62 20.35 19.18
CA SER A 176 -1.80 20.78 20.58
C SER A 176 -2.02 22.28 20.73
N THR A 177 -1.80 23.02 19.66
CA THR A 177 -1.92 24.49 19.64
C THR A 177 -2.93 24.89 18.57
N PRO A 178 -4.03 25.54 18.95
CA PRO A 178 -4.97 26.11 17.99
C PRO A 178 -4.35 27.32 17.29
N GLY A 179 -4.84 27.65 16.10
CA GLY A 179 -4.36 28.80 15.33
C GLY A 179 -4.48 28.60 13.82
N ASN A 180 -4.10 29.63 13.08
CA ASN A 180 -4.11 29.56 11.61
C ASN A 180 -2.83 28.90 11.11
N VAL A 181 -3.00 27.97 10.17
CA VAL A 181 -1.92 27.22 9.53
C VAL A 181 -2.09 27.31 8.02
N ASN A 182 -1.01 27.58 7.29
CA ASN A 182 -1.00 27.40 5.85
C ASN A 182 -0.54 25.98 5.53
N VAL A 183 -1.37 25.23 4.84
CA VAL A 183 -1.09 23.86 4.37
C VAL A 183 -0.60 23.94 2.95
N THR A 184 0.59 23.42 2.66
CA THR A 184 1.14 23.36 1.30
C THR A 184 1.21 21.90 0.85
N LEU A 185 0.43 21.55 -0.16
CA LEU A 185 0.50 20.27 -0.87
C LEU A 185 1.39 20.45 -2.11
N SER A 186 2.46 19.70 -2.21
CA SER A 186 3.40 19.74 -3.34
C SER A 186 3.47 18.40 -4.04
N GLY A 187 3.89 18.40 -5.30
CA GLY A 187 4.12 17.20 -6.09
C GLY A 187 4.44 17.51 -7.55
N THR A 188 4.43 16.48 -8.38
CA THR A 188 4.69 16.57 -9.82
C THR A 188 3.40 16.32 -10.59
N ALA A 189 2.98 17.30 -11.40
CA ALA A 189 1.85 17.17 -12.32
C ALA A 189 2.33 17.45 -13.75
N PHE A 190 2.07 16.53 -14.69
CA PHE A 190 2.48 16.64 -16.09
C PHE A 190 3.98 16.96 -16.26
N GLY A 191 4.84 16.34 -15.44
CA GLY A 191 6.29 16.56 -15.47
C GLY A 191 6.76 17.89 -14.88
N GLN A 192 5.86 18.68 -14.26
CA GLN A 192 6.17 19.96 -13.64
C GLN A 192 5.94 19.91 -12.12
N ASN A 193 6.82 20.53 -11.35
CA ASN A 193 6.59 20.69 -9.92
C ASN A 193 5.48 21.73 -9.69
N VAL A 194 4.50 21.35 -8.89
CA VAL A 194 3.36 22.20 -8.54
C VAL A 194 3.16 22.26 -7.02
N GLN A 195 2.59 23.37 -6.56
CA GLN A 195 2.26 23.57 -5.16
C GLN A 195 0.85 24.16 -5.05
N TYR A 196 0.11 23.68 -4.06
CA TYR A 196 -1.22 24.16 -3.72
C TYR A 196 -1.24 24.59 -2.25
N GLU A 197 -1.72 25.79 -1.98
CA GLU A 197 -1.75 26.34 -0.64
C GLU A 197 -3.19 26.50 -0.14
N TYR A 198 -3.41 26.09 1.11
CA TYR A 198 -4.72 26.14 1.76
C TYR A 198 -4.58 26.72 3.17
N PRO A 199 -5.20 27.88 3.46
CA PRO A 199 -5.27 28.37 4.82
C PRO A 199 -6.31 27.57 5.62
N VAL A 200 -5.89 27.06 6.79
CA VAL A 200 -6.73 26.24 7.67
C VAL A 200 -6.69 26.83 9.09
N ALA A 201 -7.85 26.97 9.72
CA ALA A 201 -7.95 27.34 11.11
C ALA A 201 -8.08 26.08 11.99
N LEU A 202 -7.11 25.85 12.85
CA LEU A 202 -7.16 24.82 13.88
C LEU A 202 -7.91 25.37 15.09
N VAL A 203 -9.04 24.76 15.42
CA VAL A 203 -9.95 25.28 16.47
C VAL A 203 -9.67 24.61 17.81
N ASP A 204 -9.82 25.37 18.89
CA ASP A 204 -9.71 24.88 20.26
C ASP A 204 -11.11 24.46 20.76
N SER A 205 -11.68 23.43 20.15
CA SER A 205 -12.95 22.90 20.65
C SER A 205 -13.15 21.44 20.31
N ASN A 206 -13.58 20.67 21.31
CA ASN A 206 -14.07 19.31 21.12
C ASN A 206 -15.55 19.38 20.67
N VAL A 207 -15.76 19.48 19.37
CA VAL A 207 -17.10 19.42 18.80
C VAL A 207 -17.49 17.96 18.65
N VAL A 208 -18.54 17.52 19.32
CA VAL A 208 -19.02 16.11 19.34
C VAL A 208 -19.27 15.58 17.93
N SER A 209 -19.77 16.42 17.03
CA SER A 209 -19.99 16.06 15.62
C SER A 209 -18.71 15.66 14.86
N TYR A 210 -17.53 16.00 15.36
CA TYR A 210 -16.24 15.64 14.76
C TYR A 210 -15.52 14.51 15.49
N SER A 211 -16.15 13.84 16.44
CA SER A 211 -15.56 12.73 17.19
C SER A 211 -15.09 11.57 16.30
N PHE A 212 -15.69 11.40 15.12
CA PHE A 212 -15.27 10.40 14.13
C PHE A 212 -13.86 10.66 13.57
N LEU A 213 -13.35 11.90 13.59
CA LEU A 213 -12.01 12.23 13.10
C LEU A 213 -10.91 11.52 13.87
N THR A 214 -11.14 11.26 15.17
CA THR A 214 -10.20 10.48 15.98
C THR A 214 -10.07 9.04 15.47
N LYS A 215 -11.17 8.44 15.01
CA LYS A 215 -11.19 7.11 14.41
C LYS A 215 -10.50 7.10 13.03
N VAL A 216 -10.69 8.15 12.21
CA VAL A 216 -10.01 8.30 10.92
C VAL A 216 -8.50 8.34 11.14
N TRP A 217 -8.04 9.19 12.05
CA TRP A 217 -6.62 9.28 12.40
C TRP A 217 -6.07 7.95 12.93
N ALA A 218 -6.79 7.29 13.84
CA ALA A 218 -6.36 6.02 14.41
C ALA A 218 -6.26 4.93 13.33
N LYS A 219 -7.24 4.89 12.40
CA LYS A 219 -7.21 3.96 11.26
C LYS A 219 -5.97 4.18 10.40
N GLN A 220 -5.70 5.40 9.98
CA GLN A 220 -4.52 5.72 9.17
C GLN A 220 -3.20 5.43 9.90
N LYS A 221 -3.13 5.69 11.21
CA LYS A 221 -1.97 5.32 12.02
C LYS A 221 -1.80 3.81 12.13
N ILE A 222 -2.88 3.05 12.27
CA ILE A 222 -2.84 1.58 12.29
C ILE A 222 -2.34 1.07 10.92
N GLU A 223 -2.82 1.61 9.81
CA GLU A 223 -2.36 1.24 8.47
C GLU A 223 -0.86 1.51 8.29
N TYR A 224 -0.37 2.66 8.73
CA TYR A 224 1.06 2.96 8.76
C TYR A 224 1.86 1.95 9.59
N LEU A 225 1.41 1.64 10.81
CA LEU A 225 2.07 0.68 11.69
C LEU A 225 2.04 -0.74 11.14
N LEU A 226 0.98 -1.14 10.43
CA LEU A 226 0.91 -2.44 9.75
C LEU A 226 1.98 -2.58 8.68
N VAL A 227 2.20 -1.54 7.87
CA VAL A 227 3.32 -1.53 6.90
C VAL A 227 4.64 -1.71 7.64
N GLN A 228 4.89 -0.94 8.72
CA GLN A 228 6.12 -1.07 9.51
C GLN A 228 6.27 -2.48 10.13
N TYR A 229 5.18 -3.07 10.60
CA TYR A 229 5.18 -4.43 11.11
C TYR A 229 5.57 -5.46 10.05
N TYR A 230 5.00 -5.34 8.84
CA TYR A 230 5.29 -6.27 7.74
C TYR A 230 6.72 -6.13 7.19
N LEU A 231 7.37 -4.98 7.39
CA LEU A 231 8.79 -4.78 7.04
C LEU A 231 9.76 -5.50 8.00
N LEU A 232 9.29 -6.02 9.13
CA LEU A 232 10.09 -6.65 10.17
C LEU A 232 9.82 -8.17 10.23
N ASN A 233 10.81 -8.90 10.76
CA ASN A 233 10.55 -10.27 11.15
C ASN A 233 9.59 -10.28 12.36
N PRO A 234 8.44 -10.97 12.28
CA PRO A 234 7.42 -10.98 13.34
C PRO A 234 7.93 -11.44 14.72
N SER A 235 9.01 -12.21 14.77
CA SER A 235 9.59 -12.70 16.05
C SER A 235 10.49 -11.69 16.74
N THR A 236 10.77 -10.53 16.15
CA THR A 236 11.62 -9.51 16.77
C THR A 236 10.89 -8.73 17.86
N PRO A 237 11.58 -8.28 18.91
CA PRO A 237 10.98 -7.44 19.95
C PRO A 237 10.35 -6.16 19.36
N GLN A 238 10.95 -5.57 18.33
CA GLN A 238 10.44 -4.38 17.65
C GLN A 238 9.11 -4.68 16.95
N ALA A 239 9.00 -5.79 16.22
CA ALA A 239 7.74 -6.19 15.58
C ALA A 239 6.63 -6.43 16.62
N GLN A 240 6.95 -7.10 17.74
CA GLN A 240 6.00 -7.32 18.83
C GLN A 240 5.55 -6.02 19.49
N GLN A 241 6.44 -5.04 19.63
CA GLN A 241 6.09 -3.71 20.14
C GLN A 241 5.13 -2.97 19.19
N ILE A 242 5.38 -3.01 17.89
CA ILE A 242 4.48 -2.41 16.88
C ILE A 242 3.12 -3.12 16.90
N ARG A 243 3.11 -4.45 16.95
CA ARG A 243 1.87 -5.24 17.06
C ARG A 243 1.04 -4.82 18.28
N GLN A 244 1.69 -4.65 19.44
CA GLN A 244 1.01 -4.19 20.66
C GLN A 244 0.45 -2.78 20.49
N GLN A 245 1.19 -1.86 19.88
CA GLN A 245 0.69 -0.50 19.58
C GLN A 245 -0.55 -0.53 18.68
N ILE A 246 -0.60 -1.42 17.68
CA ILE A 246 -1.77 -1.58 16.81
C ILE A 246 -2.97 -2.06 17.63
N ILE A 247 -2.78 -3.06 18.50
CA ILE A 247 -3.84 -3.58 19.39
C ILE A 247 -4.37 -2.48 20.29
N ASP A 248 -3.48 -1.73 20.95
CA ASP A 248 -3.84 -0.66 21.89
C ASP A 248 -4.64 0.45 21.19
N LEU A 249 -4.22 0.86 19.99
CA LEU A 249 -4.94 1.84 19.16
C LEU A 249 -6.31 1.30 18.74
N SER A 250 -6.38 0.04 18.32
CA SER A 250 -7.61 -0.62 17.90
C SER A 250 -8.65 -0.60 19.02
N ILE A 251 -8.24 -0.96 20.23
CA ILE A 251 -9.11 -0.98 21.41
C ILE A 251 -9.49 0.45 21.81
N ALA A 252 -8.51 1.36 21.92
CA ALA A 252 -8.74 2.73 22.39
C ALA A 252 -9.69 3.54 21.48
N PHE A 253 -9.65 3.32 20.19
CA PHE A 253 -10.45 4.07 19.21
C PHE A 253 -11.61 3.28 18.59
N GLY A 254 -11.77 2.00 18.95
CA GLY A 254 -12.81 1.13 18.38
C GLY A 254 -12.63 0.92 16.86
N VAL A 255 -11.40 0.70 16.42
CA VAL A 255 -11.03 0.44 15.01
C VAL A 255 -10.57 -1.01 14.91
N ILE A 256 -11.12 -1.79 13.97
CA ILE A 256 -10.68 -3.17 13.73
C ILE A 256 -9.31 -3.19 13.04
N SER A 257 -8.45 -4.11 13.46
CA SER A 257 -7.17 -4.41 12.82
C SER A 257 -7.01 -5.92 12.62
N PRO A 258 -6.02 -6.40 11.84
CA PRO A 258 -5.74 -7.83 11.71
C PRO A 258 -5.42 -8.55 13.03
N PHE A 259 -5.12 -7.79 14.09
CA PHE A 259 -4.77 -8.33 15.42
C PHE A 259 -5.89 -8.18 16.45
N THR A 260 -7.07 -7.67 16.06
CA THR A 260 -8.23 -7.47 16.94
C THR A 260 -9.50 -7.88 16.23
N SER A 261 -10.48 -8.38 17.01
CA SER A 261 -11.85 -8.64 16.55
C SER A 261 -12.84 -8.01 17.52
N PHE A 262 -14.03 -7.66 17.06
CA PHE A 262 -15.15 -7.41 17.95
C PHE A 262 -15.68 -8.77 18.43
N GLY A 263 -15.18 -9.24 19.58
CA GLY A 263 -15.81 -10.34 20.31
C GLY A 263 -16.85 -9.78 21.26
N ASN A 264 -18.04 -10.41 21.35
CA ASN A 264 -18.84 -10.28 22.55
C ASN A 264 -17.97 -10.76 23.71
N PRO A 265 -17.89 -10.04 24.85
CA PRO A 265 -17.30 -10.61 26.03
C PRO A 265 -18.13 -11.87 26.33
N THR A 266 -17.55 -13.04 26.10
CA THR A 266 -18.08 -14.28 26.68
C THR A 266 -18.13 -14.03 28.16
N THR A 267 -19.31 -14.00 28.74
CA THR A 267 -19.53 -14.20 30.17
C THR A 267 -18.70 -15.42 30.56
N ILE A 268 -17.64 -15.18 31.34
CA ILE A 268 -16.96 -16.26 32.04
C ILE A 268 -18.02 -16.75 32.99
N GLU A 269 -18.67 -17.90 32.66
CA GLU A 269 -19.43 -18.66 33.63
C GLU A 269 -18.42 -19.07 34.70
N GLU A 270 -18.57 -18.50 35.89
CA GLU A 270 -17.90 -18.98 37.08
C GLU A 270 -18.37 -20.43 37.27
N GLU A 271 -17.54 -21.42 36.93
CA GLU A 271 -17.74 -22.77 37.40
C GLU A 271 -17.69 -22.72 38.94
N GLU A 272 -18.84 -22.79 39.57
CA GLU A 272 -18.94 -23.09 40.99
C GLU A 272 -18.26 -24.43 41.23
N ILE A 273 -17.11 -24.34 41.87
CA ILE A 273 -16.44 -25.52 42.46
C ILE A 273 -17.31 -25.92 43.65
N GLU A 274 -18.30 -26.80 43.43
CA GLU A 274 -18.95 -27.54 44.49
C GLU A 274 -17.92 -28.51 45.09
N GLY A 275 -17.48 -28.17 46.29
CA GLY A 275 -16.66 -29.07 47.11
C GLY A 275 -17.50 -30.25 47.63
N ASN A 276 -16.92 -31.41 47.50
CA ASN A 276 -17.14 -32.55 48.38
C ASN A 276 -15.82 -33.18 48.73
#